data_7c1313b19209a1a567d8f1f642fafc34
#
_entry.id   7c1313b19209a1a567d8f1f642fafc34
#
_cell.length_a   1.000
_cell.length_b   1.000
_cell.length_c   1.000
_cell.angle_alpha   90.00
_cell.angle_beta   90.00
_cell.angle_gamma   90.00
#
_symmetry.space_group_name_H-M   'P 1'
#
loop_
_entity.id
_entity.type
_entity.pdbx_description
1 polymer ?
#
loop_
_entity_poly.entity_id
_entity_poly.type
_entity_poly.pdbx_seq_one_letter_code
_entity_poly.pdbx_strand_id
1 'polypeptide(L)'
;LSINVIAMLIAFVALVYMANSILGWALSWTAWNFTIQEAVGWLNVPFAWLMGVPPDECVRVGAVLGERVVLNEFVGYLHLSGMMEGEGALSRRTSAIATYALCGFANFASVAIQIGGIGTLAPGRRADLAKLGLRAMVGGLLACYLTATVAGLLMR
;
A
#
# COMPACT_ATOMS: atom_id res chain seq x y z
N LEU A 1 -22.19 11.58 0.78
CA LEU A 1 -21.24 10.50 0.53
C LEU A 1 -19.81 11.01 0.57
N SER A 2 -19.42 12.00 -0.23
CA SER A 2 -18.04 12.51 -0.34
C SER A 2 -17.48 13.01 1.01
N ILE A 3 -18.25 13.74 1.80
CA ILE A 3 -17.84 14.20 3.12
C ILE A 3 -17.52 13.02 4.04
N ASN A 4 -18.31 11.95 4.01
CA ASN A 4 -18.07 10.76 4.82
C ASN A 4 -16.76 10.05 4.40
N VAL A 5 -16.50 10.00 3.09
CA VAL A 5 -15.25 9.41 2.56
C VAL A 5 -14.03 10.22 3.02
N ILE A 6 -14.09 11.56 2.91
CA ILE A 6 -13.02 12.45 3.38
C ILE A 6 -12.79 12.29 4.89
N ALA A 7 -13.87 12.27 5.67
CA ALA A 7 -13.78 12.11 7.13
C ALA A 7 -13.14 10.74 7.50
N MET A 8 -13.52 9.66 6.81
CA MET A 8 -12.93 8.34 7.03
C MET A 8 -11.46 8.28 6.65
N LEU A 9 -11.06 8.94 5.56
CA LEU A 9 -9.66 9.06 5.16
C LEU A 9 -8.83 9.79 6.22
N ILE A 10 -9.28 10.95 6.67
CA ILE A 10 -8.60 11.74 7.69
C ILE A 10 -8.47 10.94 8.99
N ALA A 11 -9.57 10.34 9.44
CA ALA A 11 -9.57 9.52 10.65
C ALA A 11 -8.60 8.33 10.54
N PHE A 12 -8.58 7.65 9.39
CA PHE A 12 -7.69 6.51 9.17
C PHE A 12 -6.21 6.93 9.18
N VAL A 13 -5.86 8.00 8.48
CA VAL A 13 -4.49 8.54 8.46
C VAL A 13 -4.06 8.96 9.87
N ALA A 14 -4.93 9.63 10.62
CA ALA A 14 -4.66 10.00 12.02
C ALA A 14 -4.43 8.76 12.91
N LEU A 15 -5.19 7.68 12.73
CA LEU A 15 -5.00 6.42 13.45
C LEU A 15 -3.65 5.77 13.12
N VAL A 16 -3.22 5.78 11.85
CA VAL A 16 -1.91 5.26 11.45
C VAL A 16 -0.79 6.08 12.08
N TYR A 17 -0.88 7.41 12.07
CA TYR A 17 0.10 8.27 12.73
C TYR A 17 0.15 8.04 14.24
N MET A 18 -1.00 7.90 14.89
CA MET A 18 -1.09 7.58 16.31
C MET A 18 -0.44 6.22 16.61
N ALA A 19 -0.72 5.20 15.81
CA ALA A 19 -0.14 3.87 15.97
C ALA A 19 1.39 3.90 15.78
N ASN A 20 1.90 4.63 14.79
CA ASN A 20 3.33 4.83 14.61
C ASN A 20 3.97 5.59 15.78
N SER A 21 3.30 6.58 16.36
CA SER A 21 3.78 7.32 17.53
C SER A 21 3.87 6.41 18.77
N ILE A 22 2.86 5.58 18.99
CA ILE A 22 2.86 4.57 20.07
C ILE A 22 3.98 3.55 19.85
N LEU A 23 4.14 3.07 18.62
CA LEU A 23 5.18 2.12 18.25
C LEU A 23 6.58 2.72 18.48
N GLY A 24 6.82 3.95 18.02
CA GLY A 24 8.07 4.67 18.24
C GLY A 24 8.37 4.90 19.73
N TRP A 25 7.36 5.24 20.53
CA TRP A 25 7.50 5.35 21.98
C TRP A 25 7.84 3.98 22.60
N ALA A 26 7.13 2.93 22.24
CA ALA A 26 7.36 1.58 22.76
C ALA A 26 8.73 1.02 22.36
N LEU A 27 9.26 1.40 21.19
CA LEU A 27 10.56 0.97 20.68
C LEU A 27 11.72 1.91 21.06
N SER A 28 11.43 3.06 21.71
CA SER A 28 12.46 4.05 22.10
C SER A 28 13.56 3.49 23.00
N TRP A 29 13.33 2.34 23.62
CA TRP A 29 14.28 1.61 24.48
C TRP A 29 15.20 0.67 23.69
N THR A 30 14.93 0.49 22.39
CA THR A 30 15.68 -0.40 21.51
C THR A 30 16.37 0.42 20.42
N ALA A 31 17.37 -0.16 19.77
CA ALA A 31 17.99 0.44 18.59
C ALA A 31 17.08 0.37 17.34
N TRP A 32 15.92 -0.23 17.47
CA TRP A 32 14.97 -0.44 16.37
C TRP A 32 13.97 0.72 16.33
N ASN A 33 13.94 1.44 15.24
CA ASN A 33 12.97 2.50 15.00
C ASN A 33 12.40 2.30 13.61
N PHE A 34 11.20 1.73 13.52
CA PHE A 34 10.52 1.49 12.25
C PHE A 34 9.04 1.84 12.34
N THR A 35 8.46 2.17 11.22
CA THR A 35 7.04 2.46 11.06
C THR A 35 6.26 1.22 10.61
N ILE A 36 4.93 1.24 10.76
CA ILE A 36 4.06 0.18 10.23
C ILE A 36 4.23 0.04 8.72
N GLN A 37 4.41 1.15 8.01
CA GLN A 37 4.63 1.17 6.56
C GLN A 37 5.91 0.44 6.18
N GLU A 38 6.99 0.66 6.91
CA GLU A 38 8.27 -0.04 6.69
C GLU A 38 8.16 -1.53 6.99
N ALA A 39 7.49 -1.92 8.08
CA ALA A 39 7.26 -3.32 8.40
C ALA A 39 6.47 -4.04 7.29
N VAL A 40 5.40 -3.41 6.80
CA VAL A 40 4.63 -3.93 5.67
C VAL A 40 5.44 -3.88 4.37
N GLY A 41 6.31 -2.86 4.22
CA GLY A 41 7.27 -2.77 3.11
C GLY A 41 8.20 -3.98 3.04
N TRP A 42 8.78 -4.38 4.16
CA TRP A 42 9.61 -5.59 4.26
C TRP A 42 8.86 -6.85 3.85
N LEU A 43 7.59 -6.98 4.24
CA LEU A 43 6.73 -8.11 3.81
C LEU A 43 6.46 -8.09 2.30
N ASN A 44 6.58 -6.95 1.64
CA ASN A 44 6.39 -6.79 0.20
C ASN A 44 7.66 -7.02 -0.62
N VAL A 45 8.86 -7.08 -0.02
CA VAL A 45 10.13 -7.33 -0.73
C VAL A 45 10.11 -8.64 -1.53
N PRO A 46 9.64 -9.78 -0.99
CA PRO A 46 9.54 -11.02 -1.77
C PRO A 46 8.60 -10.89 -2.98
N PHE A 47 7.52 -10.13 -2.85
CA PHE A 47 6.60 -9.90 -3.96
C PHE A 47 7.24 -9.00 -5.04
N ALA A 48 8.00 -7.97 -4.66
CA ALA A 48 8.77 -7.17 -5.60
C ALA A 48 9.74 -8.05 -6.42
N TRP A 49 10.47 -8.94 -5.76
CA TRP A 49 11.35 -9.90 -6.43
C TRP A 49 10.59 -10.84 -7.37
N LEU A 50 9.46 -11.40 -6.94
CA LEU A 50 8.62 -12.28 -7.77
C LEU A 50 8.04 -11.56 -8.99
N MET A 51 7.78 -10.26 -8.92
CA MET A 51 7.36 -9.44 -10.06
C MET A 51 8.51 -9.17 -11.04
N GLY A 52 9.74 -9.55 -10.70
CA GLY A 52 10.92 -9.41 -11.57
C GLY A 52 11.69 -8.11 -11.36
N VAL A 53 11.54 -7.47 -10.21
CA VAL A 53 12.38 -6.35 -9.78
C VAL A 53 13.77 -6.87 -9.42
N PRO A 54 14.88 -6.20 -9.85
CA PRO A 54 16.23 -6.55 -9.45
C PRO A 54 16.42 -6.53 -7.94
N PRO A 55 17.25 -7.45 -7.36
CA PRO A 55 17.39 -7.57 -5.90
C PRO A 55 17.82 -6.28 -5.19
N ASP A 56 18.66 -5.47 -5.82
CA ASP A 56 19.15 -4.17 -5.32
C ASP A 56 18.05 -3.10 -5.25
N GLU A 57 17.00 -3.22 -6.06
CA GLU A 57 15.86 -2.31 -6.08
C GLU A 57 14.66 -2.84 -5.27
N CYS A 58 14.63 -4.14 -4.89
CA CYS A 58 13.48 -4.78 -4.24
C CYS A 58 13.08 -4.10 -2.91
N VAL A 59 14.04 -3.67 -2.09
CA VAL A 59 13.75 -3.03 -0.80
C VAL A 59 13.05 -1.70 -1.01
N ARG A 60 13.51 -0.92 -2.00
CA ARG A 60 12.93 0.38 -2.34
C ARG A 60 11.51 0.24 -2.88
N VAL A 61 11.28 -0.71 -3.79
CA VAL A 61 9.94 -1.02 -4.30
C VAL A 61 9.05 -1.57 -3.17
N GLY A 62 9.59 -2.44 -2.32
CA GLY A 62 8.88 -2.96 -1.15
C GLY A 62 8.37 -1.84 -0.22
N ALA A 63 9.19 -0.82 0.04
CA ALA A 63 8.80 0.33 0.84
C ALA A 63 7.59 1.07 0.24
N VAL A 64 7.61 1.36 -1.06
CA VAL A 64 6.50 1.99 -1.79
C VAL A 64 5.23 1.13 -1.73
N LEU A 65 5.36 -0.19 -1.89
CA LEU A 65 4.24 -1.12 -1.78
C LEU A 65 3.68 -1.16 -0.34
N GLY A 66 4.55 -1.06 0.66
CA GLY A 66 4.13 -0.97 2.07
C GLY A 66 3.32 0.29 2.37
N GLU A 67 3.77 1.44 1.88
CA GLU A 67 3.02 2.70 1.99
C GLU A 67 1.66 2.62 1.31
N ARG A 68 1.61 2.05 0.10
CA ARG A 68 0.34 1.83 -0.60
C ARG A 68 -0.63 0.99 0.21
N VAL A 69 -0.17 -0.11 0.81
CA VAL A 69 -1.02 -1.02 1.59
C VAL A 69 -1.54 -0.35 2.85
N VAL A 70 -0.66 0.35 3.57
CA VAL A 70 -0.99 0.96 4.87
C VAL A 70 -1.73 2.28 4.70
N LEU A 71 -1.30 3.15 3.81
CA LEU A 71 -1.90 4.45 3.56
C LEU A 71 -2.84 4.40 2.35
N ASN A 72 -2.30 4.69 1.17
CA ASN A 72 -3.03 4.62 -0.09
C ASN A 72 -2.05 4.67 -1.28
N GLU A 73 -2.59 4.40 -2.48
CA GLU A 73 -1.82 4.41 -3.72
C GLU A 73 -1.28 5.80 -4.09
N PHE A 74 -1.98 6.87 -3.72
CA PHE A 74 -1.54 8.24 -4.03
C PHE A 74 -0.20 8.56 -3.35
N VAL A 75 -0.05 8.22 -2.07
CA VAL A 75 1.20 8.38 -1.33
C VAL A 75 2.28 7.49 -1.95
N GLY A 76 1.95 6.24 -2.28
CA GLY A 76 2.87 5.34 -2.98
C GLY A 76 3.36 5.91 -4.31
N TYR A 77 2.50 6.52 -5.12
CA TYR A 77 2.89 7.17 -6.39
C TYR A 77 3.76 8.41 -6.17
N LEU A 78 3.49 9.23 -5.15
CA LEU A 78 4.35 10.37 -4.81
C LEU A 78 5.76 9.90 -4.44
N HIS A 79 5.87 8.86 -3.63
CA HIS A 79 7.17 8.31 -3.25
C HIS A 79 7.88 7.68 -4.45
N LEU A 80 7.16 6.88 -5.27
CA LEU A 80 7.70 6.32 -6.50
C LEU A 80 8.22 7.40 -7.45
N SER A 81 7.46 8.49 -7.63
CA SER A 81 7.86 9.63 -8.47
C SER A 81 9.22 10.20 -8.04
N GLY A 82 9.43 10.39 -6.72
CA GLY A 82 10.71 10.84 -6.20
C GLY A 82 11.87 9.85 -6.43
N MET A 83 11.57 8.55 -6.59
CA MET A 83 12.57 7.52 -6.88
C MET A 83 12.88 7.36 -8.38
N MET A 84 12.13 8.01 -9.26
CA MET A 84 12.33 7.93 -10.72
C MET A 84 13.29 8.99 -11.26
N GLU A 85 13.73 9.93 -10.43
CA GLU A 85 14.57 11.07 -10.81
C GLU A 85 15.90 11.08 -10.05
N GLY A 86 16.91 11.67 -10.64
CA GLY A 86 18.22 11.91 -10.01
C GLY A 86 19.19 10.73 -10.04
N GLU A 87 20.32 10.89 -9.32
CA GLU A 87 21.32 9.85 -9.15
C GLU A 87 20.75 8.71 -8.30
N GLY A 88 20.85 7.48 -8.79
CA GLY A 88 20.27 6.30 -8.15
C GLY A 88 18.77 6.11 -8.43
N ALA A 89 18.24 6.72 -9.49
CA ALA A 89 16.88 6.47 -9.95
C ALA A 89 16.64 4.98 -10.21
N LEU A 90 15.40 4.53 -9.96
CA LEU A 90 14.96 3.17 -10.31
C LEU A 90 15.09 2.94 -11.82
N SER A 91 15.43 1.72 -12.20
CA SER A 91 15.45 1.35 -13.60
C SER A 91 14.08 1.58 -14.25
N ARG A 92 14.06 1.89 -15.55
CA ARG A 92 12.81 2.12 -16.29
C ARG A 92 11.83 0.94 -16.17
N ARG A 93 12.39 -0.29 -16.18
CA ARG A 93 11.60 -1.50 -16.03
C ARG A 93 11.00 -1.61 -14.62
N THR A 94 11.78 -1.38 -13.59
CA THR A 94 11.32 -1.39 -12.19
C THR A 94 10.27 -0.32 -11.92
N SER A 95 10.49 0.89 -12.43
CA SER A 95 9.51 1.98 -12.34
C SER A 95 8.17 1.60 -12.96
N ALA A 96 8.17 0.94 -14.11
CA ALA A 96 6.95 0.46 -14.74
C ALA A 96 6.29 -0.66 -13.91
N ILE A 97 7.05 -1.67 -13.46
CA ILE A 97 6.52 -2.73 -12.59
C ILE A 97 5.86 -2.13 -11.35
N ALA A 98 6.55 -1.21 -10.66
CA ALA A 98 6.03 -0.54 -9.47
C ALA A 98 4.77 0.28 -9.79
N THR A 99 4.73 0.99 -10.91
CA THR A 99 3.56 1.73 -11.38
C THR A 99 2.34 0.83 -11.54
N TYR A 100 2.48 -0.32 -12.20
CA TYR A 100 1.39 -1.29 -12.36
C TYR A 100 1.02 -1.94 -11.03
N ALA A 101 1.99 -2.23 -10.17
CA ALA A 101 1.73 -2.78 -8.84
C ALA A 101 0.92 -1.81 -7.97
N LEU A 102 1.09 -0.50 -8.10
CA LEU A 102 0.35 0.52 -7.36
C LEU A 102 -1.06 0.77 -7.89
N CYS A 103 -1.38 0.37 -9.11
CA CYS A 103 -2.58 0.79 -9.85
C CYS A 103 -3.92 0.44 -9.19
N GLY A 104 -3.98 -0.48 -8.25
CA GLY A 104 -5.24 -0.93 -7.66
C GLY A 104 -5.58 -0.25 -6.34
N PHE A 105 -6.87 -0.05 -6.09
CA PHE A 105 -7.42 0.53 -4.87
C PHE A 105 -7.56 -0.54 -3.75
N ALA A 106 -6.44 -1.17 -3.38
CA ALA A 106 -6.39 -2.27 -2.41
C ALA A 106 -5.49 -1.92 -1.22
N ASN A 107 -6.02 -1.17 -0.27
CA ASN A 107 -5.35 -0.72 0.96
C ASN A 107 -6.33 -0.70 2.14
N PHE A 108 -5.83 -0.53 3.36
CA PHE A 108 -6.69 -0.52 4.55
C PHE A 108 -7.68 0.65 4.54
N ALA A 109 -7.28 1.82 4.05
CA ALA A 109 -8.18 2.98 3.95
C ALA A 109 -9.34 2.69 3.01
N SER A 110 -9.11 2.00 1.88
CA SER A 110 -10.16 1.65 0.92
C SER A 110 -11.19 0.68 1.51
N VAL A 111 -10.77 -0.25 2.36
CA VAL A 111 -11.69 -1.14 3.09
C VAL A 111 -12.61 -0.33 4.00
N ALA A 112 -12.05 0.62 4.77
CA ALA A 112 -12.82 1.50 5.64
C ALA A 112 -13.81 2.37 4.86
N ILE A 113 -13.35 2.96 3.73
CA ILE A 113 -14.19 3.77 2.83
C ILE A 113 -15.35 2.94 2.27
N GLN A 114 -15.10 1.72 1.83
CA GLN A 114 -16.14 0.85 1.27
C GLN A 114 -17.15 0.43 2.33
N ILE A 115 -16.71 0.08 3.54
CA ILE A 115 -17.62 -0.23 4.66
C ILE A 115 -18.47 0.99 5.01
N GLY A 116 -17.86 2.18 5.07
CA GLY A 116 -18.57 3.44 5.33
C GLY A 116 -19.52 3.83 4.19
N GLY A 117 -19.06 3.79 2.95
CA GLY A 117 -19.82 4.21 1.77
C GLY A 117 -20.95 3.23 1.41
N ILE A 118 -20.62 1.98 1.13
CA ILE A 118 -21.60 0.94 0.76
C ILE A 118 -22.52 0.64 1.95
N GLY A 119 -21.98 0.67 3.18
CA GLY A 119 -22.75 0.46 4.38
C GLY A 119 -23.85 1.50 4.63
N THR A 120 -23.79 2.70 4.04
CA THR A 120 -24.88 3.66 4.07
C THR A 120 -26.01 3.30 3.10
N LEU A 121 -25.65 2.70 1.95
CA LEU A 121 -26.60 2.26 0.92
C LEU A 121 -27.26 0.92 1.28
N ALA A 122 -26.56 0.05 2.00
CA ALA A 122 -27.03 -1.26 2.42
C ALA A 122 -26.74 -1.51 3.93
N PRO A 123 -27.45 -0.86 4.85
CA PRO A 123 -27.15 -0.92 6.29
C PRO A 123 -27.17 -2.34 6.87
N GLY A 124 -28.05 -3.20 6.37
CA GLY A 124 -28.17 -4.60 6.79
C GLY A 124 -26.99 -5.50 6.37
N ARG A 125 -26.09 -5.03 5.49
CA ARG A 125 -24.97 -5.80 4.96
C ARG A 125 -23.61 -5.32 5.49
N ARG A 126 -23.57 -4.41 6.47
CA ARG A 126 -22.31 -3.91 7.05
C ARG A 126 -21.42 -5.00 7.63
N ALA A 127 -22.00 -5.99 8.26
CA ALA A 127 -21.26 -7.13 8.82
C ALA A 127 -20.57 -7.95 7.72
N ASP A 128 -21.26 -8.17 6.59
CA ASP A 128 -20.70 -8.88 5.44
C ASP A 128 -19.55 -8.07 4.81
N LEU A 129 -19.71 -6.75 4.66
CA LEU A 129 -18.66 -5.85 4.15
C LEU A 129 -17.40 -5.88 5.03
N ALA A 130 -17.57 -5.84 6.36
CA ALA A 130 -16.46 -5.94 7.29
C ALA A 130 -15.74 -7.29 7.21
N LYS A 131 -16.52 -8.40 7.09
CA LYS A 131 -15.99 -9.76 7.00
C LYS A 131 -15.24 -10.02 5.70
N LEU A 132 -15.72 -9.48 4.59
CA LEU A 132 -15.16 -9.70 3.25
C LEU A 132 -14.08 -8.68 2.88
N GLY A 133 -14.09 -7.49 3.49
CA GLY A 133 -13.25 -6.36 3.10
C GLY A 133 -11.75 -6.69 3.06
N LEU A 134 -11.22 -7.31 4.11
CA LEU A 134 -9.80 -7.70 4.15
C LEU A 134 -9.46 -8.77 3.12
N ARG A 135 -10.35 -9.73 2.88
CA ARG A 135 -10.15 -10.77 1.86
C ARG A 135 -10.16 -10.17 0.46
N ALA A 136 -11.08 -9.25 0.19
CA ALA A 136 -11.15 -8.52 -1.07
C ALA A 136 -9.90 -7.66 -1.28
N MET A 137 -9.40 -7.02 -0.22
CA MET A 137 -8.15 -6.26 -0.27
C MET A 137 -6.96 -7.15 -0.66
N VAL A 138 -6.79 -8.30 0.00
CA VAL A 138 -5.71 -9.24 -0.33
C VAL A 138 -5.84 -9.74 -1.77
N GLY A 139 -7.05 -10.11 -2.20
CA GLY A 139 -7.31 -10.51 -3.59
C GLY A 139 -6.96 -9.40 -4.59
N GLY A 140 -7.31 -8.16 -4.29
CA GLY A 140 -6.97 -6.99 -5.08
C GLY A 140 -5.47 -6.72 -5.14
N LEU A 141 -4.75 -6.87 -4.02
CA LEU A 141 -3.27 -6.78 -3.98
C LEU A 141 -2.63 -7.79 -4.92
N LEU A 142 -3.03 -9.06 -4.81
CA LEU A 142 -2.49 -10.13 -5.66
C LEU A 142 -2.80 -9.90 -7.14
N ALA A 143 -3.99 -9.41 -7.48
CA ALA A 143 -4.35 -9.06 -8.85
C ALA A 143 -3.44 -7.94 -9.41
N CYS A 144 -3.13 -6.91 -8.61
CA CYS A 144 -2.20 -5.86 -9.01
C CYS A 144 -0.79 -6.40 -9.23
N TYR A 145 -0.31 -7.27 -8.35
CA TYR A 145 1.02 -7.89 -8.49
C TYR A 145 1.11 -8.80 -9.71
N LEU A 146 0.06 -9.54 -10.02
CA LEU A 146 -0.01 -10.32 -11.27
C LEU A 146 0.04 -9.41 -12.51
N THR A 147 -0.71 -8.30 -12.50
CA THR A 147 -0.67 -7.32 -13.59
C THR A 147 0.72 -6.71 -13.74
N ALA A 148 1.37 -6.35 -12.64
CA ALA A 148 2.74 -5.83 -12.64
C ALA A 148 3.75 -6.87 -13.17
N THR A 149 3.58 -8.15 -12.81
CA THR A 149 4.40 -9.25 -13.32
C THR A 149 4.29 -9.37 -14.84
N VAL A 150 3.06 -9.33 -15.37
CA VAL A 150 2.83 -9.36 -16.83
C VAL A 150 3.46 -8.15 -17.51
N ALA A 151 3.30 -6.95 -16.95
CA ALA A 151 3.94 -5.74 -17.48
C ALA A 151 5.48 -5.88 -17.49
N GLY A 152 6.06 -6.41 -16.40
CA GLY A 152 7.49 -6.66 -16.29
C GLY A 152 8.03 -7.68 -17.28
N LEU A 153 7.23 -8.69 -17.65
CA LEU A 153 7.58 -9.68 -18.68
C LEU A 153 7.57 -9.08 -20.09
N LEU A 154 6.69 -8.13 -20.36
CA LEU A 154 6.55 -7.46 -21.66
C LEU A 154 7.59 -6.36 -21.87
N MET A 155 8.18 -5.84 -20.82
CA MET A 155 9.23 -4.83 -20.87
C MET A 155 10.61 -5.50 -20.83
N ARG A 156 11.24 -5.61 -21.98
CA ARG A 156 12.63 -6.07 -22.15
C ARG A 156 13.60 -4.90 -22.08
#